data_33181bbc4580051a8d742c9eb5c57f18
#
_entry.id   33181bbc4580051a8d742c9eb5c57f18
#
_cell.length_a   1.000
_cell.length_b   1.000
_cell.length_c   1.000
_cell.angle_alpha   90.00
_cell.angle_beta   90.00
_cell.angle_gamma   90.00
#
_symmetry.space_group_name_H-M   'P 1'
#
loop_
_entity.id
_entity.type
_entity.pdbx_description
1 polymer ?
#
loop_
_entity_poly.entity_id
_entity_poly.type
_entity_poly.pdbx_seq_one_letter_code
_entity_poly.pdbx_strand_id
1 'polypeptide(L)'
;MRKHFFNFTWSLMCMPVSLFAQTAATPYTAKANQTVQETLNFANRQDFEDARRGFIATSDTPNIFMANGKTSYPLKDWEFLQNDSPATANPSLWRQSQLNSIHGLFEVIPGKVYQIRGFDLANMSFVRTDSGWIVIDVLTVEESAKAGYDLIKKHVGNFPI
;
A
#
# COMPACT_ATOMS: atom_id res chain seq x y z
N MET A 1 -52.39 45.89 -13.06
CA MET A 1 -51.23 45.29 -12.35
C MET A 1 -50.76 44.05 -13.09
N ARG A 2 -49.70 44.11 -13.91
CA ARG A 2 -49.11 42.95 -14.61
C ARG A 2 -47.91 42.49 -13.80
N LYS A 3 -48.00 41.24 -13.28
CA LYS A 3 -46.86 40.59 -12.61
C LYS A 3 -45.98 39.92 -13.65
N HIS A 4 -44.72 40.37 -13.82
CA HIS A 4 -43.71 39.68 -14.59
C HIS A 4 -43.06 38.60 -13.75
N PHE A 5 -43.27 37.35 -14.15
CA PHE A 5 -42.49 36.20 -13.62
C PHE A 5 -41.16 36.14 -14.36
N PHE A 6 -40.07 36.30 -13.63
CA PHE A 6 -38.72 36.13 -14.14
C PHE A 6 -38.34 34.66 -13.97
N ASN A 7 -38.31 33.89 -15.06
CA ASN A 7 -37.80 32.54 -15.07
C ASN A 7 -36.27 32.57 -15.10
N PHE A 8 -35.64 32.20 -13.99
CA PHE A 8 -34.22 32.02 -13.89
C PHE A 8 -33.89 30.58 -14.30
N THR A 9 -33.47 30.38 -15.54
CA THR A 9 -32.97 29.09 -16.03
C THR A 9 -31.53 28.94 -15.58
N TRP A 10 -31.29 28.08 -14.60
CA TRP A 10 -29.96 27.70 -14.17
C TRP A 10 -29.38 26.73 -15.23
N SER A 11 -28.48 27.25 -16.09
CA SER A 11 -27.71 26.44 -17.01
C SER A 11 -26.61 25.73 -16.21
N LEU A 12 -26.77 24.41 -15.99
CA LEU A 12 -25.77 23.56 -15.37
C LEU A 12 -24.61 23.44 -16.37
N MET A 13 -23.55 24.23 -16.15
CA MET A 13 -22.32 24.18 -16.94
C MET A 13 -21.57 22.89 -16.51
N CYS A 14 -21.78 21.80 -17.24
CA CYS A 14 -20.96 20.59 -17.13
C CYS A 14 -19.52 20.94 -17.54
N MET A 15 -18.64 21.21 -16.56
CA MET A 15 -17.22 21.24 -16.83
C MET A 15 -16.75 19.83 -17.21
N PRO A 16 -16.07 19.63 -18.34
CA PRO A 16 -15.47 18.35 -18.63
C PRO A 16 -14.39 18.10 -17.55
N VAL A 17 -14.62 17.09 -16.71
CA VAL A 17 -13.56 16.50 -15.89
C VAL A 17 -12.58 15.91 -16.88
N SER A 18 -11.43 16.57 -17.07
CA SER A 18 -10.31 16.00 -17.82
C SER A 18 -9.84 14.78 -17.03
N LEU A 19 -10.42 13.61 -17.32
CA LEU A 19 -9.78 12.35 -17.01
C LEU A 19 -8.42 12.41 -17.69
N PHE A 20 -7.35 12.45 -16.92
CA PHE A 20 -6.00 12.20 -17.44
C PHE A 20 -6.04 10.78 -18.01
N ALA A 21 -6.36 10.70 -19.31
CA ALA A 21 -6.36 9.44 -20.03
C ALA A 21 -4.91 8.93 -20.01
N GLN A 22 -4.68 7.82 -19.32
CA GLN A 22 -3.41 7.12 -19.43
C GLN A 22 -3.19 6.81 -20.90
N THR A 23 -2.02 7.17 -21.42
CA THR A 23 -1.64 6.85 -22.79
C THR A 23 -1.70 5.35 -22.97
N ALA A 24 -2.43 4.87 -23.98
CA ALA A 24 -2.52 3.45 -24.27
C ALA A 24 -1.12 2.85 -24.58
N ALA A 25 -0.93 1.59 -24.24
CA ALA A 25 0.29 0.87 -24.60
C ALA A 25 0.47 0.85 -26.12
N THR A 26 1.70 1.06 -26.60
CA THR A 26 2.00 0.79 -28.00
C THR A 26 1.80 -0.70 -28.31
N PRO A 27 1.51 -1.08 -29.55
CA PRO A 27 1.40 -2.51 -29.92
C PRO A 27 2.65 -3.32 -29.57
N TYR A 28 3.84 -2.71 -29.65
CA TYR A 28 5.10 -3.33 -29.24
C TYR A 28 5.12 -3.61 -27.72
N THR A 29 4.78 -2.63 -26.91
CA THR A 29 4.74 -2.77 -25.45
C THR A 29 3.70 -3.80 -25.03
N ALA A 30 2.50 -3.73 -25.58
CA ALA A 30 1.43 -4.68 -25.28
C ALA A 30 1.84 -6.12 -25.63
N LYS A 31 2.47 -6.32 -26.80
CA LYS A 31 2.98 -7.63 -27.23
C LYS A 31 4.07 -8.16 -26.30
N ALA A 32 5.04 -7.33 -25.91
CA ALA A 32 6.10 -7.71 -24.98
C ALA A 32 5.52 -8.16 -23.63
N ASN A 33 4.60 -7.38 -23.06
CA ASN A 33 3.94 -7.70 -21.79
C ASN A 33 3.07 -8.97 -21.88
N GLN A 34 2.36 -9.17 -23.00
CA GLN A 34 1.62 -10.39 -23.26
C GLN A 34 2.54 -11.61 -23.28
N THR A 35 3.70 -11.53 -23.95
CA THR A 35 4.68 -12.62 -23.98
C THR A 35 5.14 -13.00 -22.57
N VAL A 36 5.40 -12.03 -21.70
CA VAL A 36 5.74 -12.29 -20.29
C VAL A 36 4.59 -13.00 -19.57
N GLN A 37 3.34 -12.55 -19.80
CA GLN A 37 2.14 -13.15 -19.19
C GLN A 37 1.96 -14.62 -19.62
N GLU A 38 2.29 -14.96 -20.86
CA GLU A 38 2.14 -16.31 -21.41
C GLU A 38 3.29 -17.26 -21.01
N THR A 39 4.49 -16.72 -20.73
CA THR A 39 5.69 -17.54 -20.46
C THR A 39 5.94 -17.81 -18.99
N LEU A 40 5.44 -16.97 -18.07
CA LEU A 40 5.63 -17.14 -16.65
C LEU A 40 4.39 -17.74 -15.97
N ASN A 41 4.63 -18.56 -14.94
CA ASN A 41 3.54 -19.23 -14.21
C ASN A 41 2.89 -18.26 -13.18
N PHE A 42 2.07 -17.33 -13.64
CA PHE A 42 1.33 -16.42 -12.78
C PHE A 42 0.19 -17.10 -11.99
N ALA A 43 -0.19 -18.33 -12.35
CA ALA A 43 -1.17 -19.10 -11.60
C ALA A 43 -0.62 -19.62 -10.27
N ASN A 44 0.69 -19.78 -10.14
CA ASN A 44 1.30 -20.10 -8.85
C ASN A 44 1.21 -18.89 -7.91
N ARG A 45 0.57 -19.07 -6.75
CA ARG A 45 0.33 -18.02 -5.74
C ARG A 45 1.12 -18.22 -4.45
N GLN A 46 2.09 -19.14 -4.43
CA GLN A 46 2.88 -19.47 -3.24
C GLN A 46 3.59 -18.27 -2.63
N ASP A 47 4.10 -17.36 -3.46
CA ASP A 47 4.74 -16.13 -3.02
C ASP A 47 3.79 -15.18 -2.24
N PHE A 48 2.51 -15.13 -2.62
CA PHE A 48 1.50 -14.37 -1.87
C PHE A 48 1.15 -15.02 -0.53
N GLU A 49 1.13 -16.34 -0.48
CA GLU A 49 0.95 -17.08 0.79
C GLU A 49 2.15 -16.85 1.70
N ASP A 50 3.37 -16.96 1.14
CA ASP A 50 4.61 -16.71 1.88
C ASP A 50 4.73 -15.27 2.36
N ALA A 51 4.34 -14.30 1.54
CA ALA A 51 4.35 -12.89 1.91
C ALA A 51 3.37 -12.55 3.06
N ARG A 52 2.30 -13.33 3.22
CA ARG A 52 1.33 -13.17 4.32
C ARG A 52 1.60 -14.05 5.52
N ARG A 53 2.61 -14.93 5.44
CA ARG A 53 2.93 -15.83 6.56
C ARG A 53 3.29 -15.03 7.80
N GLY A 54 2.68 -15.40 8.94
CA GLY A 54 2.89 -14.76 10.22
C GLY A 54 2.23 -13.37 10.36
N PHE A 55 1.31 -13.00 9.47
CA PHE A 55 0.56 -11.75 9.59
C PHE A 55 -0.22 -11.70 10.91
N ILE A 56 -0.08 -10.59 11.65
CA ILE A 56 -0.77 -10.35 12.92
C ILE A 56 -1.82 -9.26 12.75
N ALA A 57 -1.40 -8.08 12.28
CA ALA A 57 -2.26 -6.91 12.17
C ALA A 57 -1.67 -5.87 11.21
N THR A 58 -2.49 -4.91 10.79
CA THR A 58 -2.03 -3.73 10.07
C THR A 58 -2.59 -2.45 10.69
N SER A 59 -2.26 -1.30 10.13
CA SER A 59 -2.75 0.00 10.59
C SER A 59 -4.28 0.08 10.52
N ASP A 60 -4.90 0.64 11.56
CA ASP A 60 -6.34 0.96 11.58
C ASP A 60 -6.66 2.19 10.70
N THR A 61 -5.65 2.94 10.25
CA THR A 61 -5.80 4.12 9.40
C THR A 61 -5.40 3.82 7.96
N PRO A 62 -6.06 4.44 6.96
CA PRO A 62 -5.77 4.20 5.55
C PRO A 62 -4.38 4.66 5.12
N ASN A 63 -3.78 5.58 5.87
CA ASN A 63 -2.45 6.14 5.61
C ASN A 63 -1.75 6.43 6.93
N ILE A 64 -0.43 6.58 6.88
CA ILE A 64 0.35 7.12 8.00
C ILE A 64 0.39 8.64 7.84
N PHE A 65 0.02 9.37 8.89
CA PHE A 65 -0.12 10.83 8.83
C PHE A 65 0.93 11.53 9.70
N MET A 66 1.39 12.67 9.22
CA MET A 66 2.17 13.65 9.99
C MET A 66 1.27 14.34 11.03
N ALA A 67 1.87 14.99 12.03
CA ALA A 67 1.16 15.76 13.06
C ALA A 67 0.27 16.88 12.47
N ASN A 68 0.62 17.41 11.30
CA ASN A 68 -0.16 18.44 10.59
C ASN A 68 -1.30 17.88 9.72
N GLY A 69 -1.56 16.56 9.79
CA GLY A 69 -2.61 15.87 9.02
C GLY A 69 -2.27 15.52 7.57
N LYS A 70 -1.07 15.88 7.08
CA LYS A 70 -0.62 15.45 5.76
C LYS A 70 -0.22 13.97 5.78
N THR A 71 -0.42 13.28 4.66
CA THR A 71 0.05 11.90 4.49
C THR A 71 1.58 11.87 4.53
N SER A 72 2.11 11.06 5.43
CA SER A 72 3.53 10.70 5.49
C SER A 72 3.82 9.49 4.59
N TYR A 73 3.03 8.43 4.74
CA TYR A 73 3.13 7.24 3.90
C TYR A 73 1.73 6.72 3.49
N PRO A 74 1.46 6.57 2.17
CA PRO A 74 0.14 6.23 1.65
C PRO A 74 -0.07 4.72 1.59
N LEU A 75 -0.66 4.11 2.61
CA LEU A 75 -0.95 2.66 2.60
C LEU A 75 -2.07 2.32 1.62
N LYS A 76 -3.13 3.14 1.59
CA LYS A 76 -4.32 2.91 0.77
C LYS A 76 -4.11 3.22 -0.72
N ASP A 77 -3.20 4.13 -1.06
CA ASP A 77 -3.00 4.56 -2.43
C ASP A 77 -2.52 3.41 -3.35
N TRP A 78 -2.06 2.30 -2.78
CA TRP A 78 -1.63 1.09 -3.49
C TRP A 78 -2.76 0.08 -3.77
N GLU A 79 -4.00 0.35 -3.36
CA GLU A 79 -5.14 -0.56 -3.57
C GLU A 79 -5.40 -0.86 -5.06
N PHE A 80 -5.06 0.05 -5.98
CA PHE A 80 -5.18 -0.17 -7.42
C PHE A 80 -4.37 -1.38 -7.92
N LEU A 81 -3.31 -1.77 -7.19
CA LEU A 81 -2.51 -2.94 -7.52
C LEU A 81 -3.27 -4.28 -7.37
N GLN A 82 -4.40 -4.29 -6.68
CA GLN A 82 -5.22 -5.50 -6.52
C GLN A 82 -5.92 -5.92 -7.83
N ASN A 83 -5.97 -5.03 -8.82
CA ASN A 83 -6.47 -5.31 -10.14
C ASN A 83 -5.43 -6.05 -11.01
N ASP A 84 -5.87 -6.56 -12.15
CA ASP A 84 -4.99 -7.15 -13.14
C ASP A 84 -3.99 -6.13 -13.72
N SER A 85 -2.84 -6.62 -14.15
CA SER A 85 -1.82 -5.79 -14.79
C SER A 85 -2.37 -5.18 -16.09
N PRO A 86 -2.34 -3.84 -16.24
CA PRO A 86 -2.72 -3.20 -17.49
C PRO A 86 -1.69 -3.50 -18.59
N ALA A 87 -2.09 -3.41 -19.87
CA ALA A 87 -1.20 -3.66 -21.01
C ALA A 87 0.05 -2.73 -21.05
N THR A 88 0.00 -1.61 -20.32
CA THR A 88 1.09 -0.65 -20.19
C THR A 88 2.15 -1.05 -19.17
N ALA A 89 1.86 -2.02 -18.28
CA ALA A 89 2.76 -2.44 -17.20
C ALA A 89 3.27 -3.87 -17.45
N ASN A 90 4.53 -4.12 -17.11
CA ASN A 90 5.08 -5.46 -17.14
C ASN A 90 4.41 -6.33 -16.06
N PRO A 91 3.85 -7.50 -16.38
CA PRO A 91 3.12 -8.34 -15.42
C PRO A 91 3.97 -8.79 -14.23
N SER A 92 5.28 -9.04 -14.44
CA SER A 92 6.18 -9.41 -13.34
C SER A 92 6.42 -8.26 -12.37
N LEU A 93 6.59 -7.03 -12.88
CA LEU A 93 6.71 -5.83 -12.04
C LEU A 93 5.39 -5.54 -11.30
N TRP A 94 4.27 -5.74 -11.98
CA TRP A 94 2.96 -5.60 -11.33
C TRP A 94 2.80 -6.56 -10.16
N ARG A 95 3.10 -7.86 -10.40
CA ARG A 95 3.09 -8.88 -9.35
C ARG A 95 4.04 -8.53 -8.19
N GLN A 96 5.26 -8.08 -8.49
CA GLN A 96 6.21 -7.64 -7.46
C GLN A 96 5.65 -6.47 -6.65
N SER A 97 4.99 -5.52 -7.31
CA SER A 97 4.35 -4.38 -6.63
C SER A 97 3.18 -4.83 -5.74
N GLN A 98 2.39 -5.82 -6.19
CA GLN A 98 1.35 -6.45 -5.36
C GLN A 98 1.94 -7.09 -4.10
N LEU A 99 3.06 -7.80 -4.20
CA LEU A 99 3.75 -8.39 -3.04
C LEU A 99 4.29 -7.32 -2.09
N ASN A 100 4.90 -6.27 -2.63
CA ASN A 100 5.43 -5.16 -1.85
C ASN A 100 4.35 -4.31 -1.16
N SER A 101 3.11 -4.33 -1.66
CA SER A 101 1.99 -3.63 -1.04
C SER A 101 1.37 -4.36 0.15
N ILE A 102 1.81 -5.58 0.46
CA ILE A 102 1.38 -6.33 1.64
C ILE A 102 2.06 -5.72 2.86
N HIS A 103 1.29 -5.02 3.68
CA HIS A 103 1.80 -4.23 4.80
C HIS A 103 1.22 -4.67 6.15
N GLY A 104 1.98 -4.43 7.23
CA GLY A 104 1.56 -4.72 8.60
C GLY A 104 2.68 -5.26 9.49
N LEU A 105 2.25 -5.85 10.61
CA LEU A 105 3.07 -6.55 11.58
C LEU A 105 3.03 -8.05 11.31
N PHE A 106 4.19 -8.66 11.23
CA PHE A 106 4.36 -10.09 10.97
C PHE A 106 5.23 -10.73 12.03
N GLU A 107 4.86 -11.90 12.48
CA GLU A 107 5.72 -12.79 13.29
C GLU A 107 6.59 -13.62 12.34
N VAL A 108 7.89 -13.39 12.36
CA VAL A 108 8.86 -14.06 11.49
C VAL A 108 9.40 -15.33 12.15
N ILE A 109 9.74 -15.22 13.44
CA ILE A 109 10.12 -16.36 14.30
C ILE A 109 9.20 -16.32 15.51
N PRO A 110 8.43 -17.38 15.76
CA PRO A 110 7.44 -17.42 16.83
C PRO A 110 8.01 -16.96 18.18
N GLY A 111 7.38 -15.96 18.78
CA GLY A 111 7.74 -15.38 20.08
C GLY A 111 9.05 -14.60 20.11
N LYS A 112 9.81 -14.53 19.01
CA LYS A 112 11.17 -13.97 19.02
C LYS A 112 11.41 -12.84 18.04
N VAL A 113 10.98 -12.97 16.79
CA VAL A 113 11.28 -11.97 15.75
C VAL A 113 10.00 -11.53 15.09
N TYR A 114 9.81 -10.22 15.05
CA TYR A 114 8.67 -9.57 14.42
C TYR A 114 9.16 -8.54 13.41
N GLN A 115 8.34 -8.25 12.41
CA GLN A 115 8.70 -7.30 11.36
C GLN A 115 7.51 -6.44 10.97
N ILE A 116 7.73 -5.13 10.91
CA ILE A 116 6.83 -4.18 10.25
C ILE A 116 7.25 -4.09 8.79
N ARG A 117 6.30 -4.37 7.90
CA ARG A 117 6.51 -4.35 6.44
C ARG A 117 5.56 -3.38 5.78
N GLY A 118 6.00 -2.74 4.70
CA GLY A 118 5.15 -1.90 3.86
C GLY A 118 4.70 -0.58 4.49
N PHE A 119 5.33 -0.13 5.60
CA PHE A 119 5.10 1.18 6.20
C PHE A 119 6.10 2.22 5.72
N ASP A 120 7.08 1.77 4.93
CA ASP A 120 8.13 2.57 4.32
C ASP A 120 8.82 1.73 3.22
N LEU A 121 9.89 2.25 2.61
CA LEU A 121 10.74 1.53 1.65
C LEU A 121 11.52 0.37 2.30
N ALA A 122 11.83 0.48 3.59
CA ALA A 122 12.49 -0.55 4.39
C ALA A 122 11.51 -1.33 5.28
N ASN A 123 12.02 -2.35 5.96
CA ASN A 123 11.29 -3.12 6.96
C ASN A 123 11.94 -2.92 8.33
N MET A 124 11.14 -2.62 9.35
CA MET A 124 11.59 -2.48 10.73
C MET A 124 11.45 -3.82 11.44
N SER A 125 12.55 -4.35 11.96
CA SER A 125 12.57 -5.64 12.63
C SER A 125 12.77 -5.50 14.14
N PHE A 126 12.02 -6.28 14.91
CA PHE A 126 12.07 -6.35 16.37
C PHE A 126 12.52 -7.73 16.80
N VAL A 127 13.60 -7.80 17.56
CA VAL A 127 14.09 -9.06 18.16
C VAL A 127 13.80 -9.03 19.65
N ARG A 128 13.00 -9.98 20.13
CA ARG A 128 12.64 -10.09 21.55
C ARG A 128 13.82 -10.64 22.34
N THR A 129 14.21 -9.94 23.41
CA THR A 129 15.18 -10.36 24.39
C THR A 129 14.52 -10.50 25.75
N ASP A 130 15.26 -11.00 26.76
CA ASP A 130 14.75 -11.12 28.12
C ASP A 130 14.43 -9.74 28.76
N SER A 131 15.14 -8.68 28.34
CA SER A 131 15.02 -7.34 28.92
C SER A 131 14.21 -6.36 28.05
N GLY A 132 14.00 -6.63 26.76
CA GLY A 132 13.32 -5.70 25.88
C GLY A 132 13.40 -6.05 24.40
N TRP A 133 13.42 -5.04 23.56
CA TRP A 133 13.55 -5.15 22.12
C TRP A 133 14.95 -4.74 21.64
N ILE A 134 15.50 -5.47 20.70
CA ILE A 134 16.51 -4.95 19.78
C ILE A 134 15.76 -4.58 18.50
N VAL A 135 15.88 -3.32 18.06
CA VAL A 135 15.23 -2.82 16.84
C VAL A 135 16.31 -2.67 15.76
N ILE A 136 16.03 -3.26 14.60
CA ILE A 136 16.91 -3.20 13.42
C ILE A 136 16.16 -2.47 12.34
N ASP A 137 16.73 -1.38 11.83
CA ASP A 137 16.16 -0.42 10.90
C ASP A 137 14.90 0.25 11.48
N VAL A 138 14.96 1.56 11.64
CA VAL A 138 13.86 2.34 12.23
C VAL A 138 13.03 3.08 11.19
N LEU A 139 13.13 2.69 9.91
CA LEU A 139 12.48 3.31 8.77
C LEU A 139 13.02 4.73 8.48
N THR A 140 12.47 5.42 7.49
CA THR A 140 13.04 6.69 7.00
C THR A 140 12.48 7.93 7.68
N VAL A 141 11.26 7.82 8.27
CA VAL A 141 10.59 8.95 8.91
C VAL A 141 9.98 8.56 10.26
N GLU A 142 9.90 9.54 11.17
CA GLU A 142 9.40 9.35 12.54
C GLU A 142 7.99 8.78 12.57
N GLU A 143 7.11 9.24 11.70
CA GLU A 143 5.71 8.82 11.68
C GLU A 143 5.56 7.33 11.32
N SER A 144 6.33 6.84 10.35
CA SER A 144 6.37 5.42 9.98
C SER A 144 6.95 4.57 11.10
N ALA A 145 8.06 5.02 11.70
CA ALA A 145 8.67 4.36 12.85
C ALA A 145 7.71 4.26 14.03
N LYS A 146 7.05 5.38 14.36
CA LYS A 146 6.06 5.45 15.42
C LYS A 146 4.86 4.56 15.16
N ALA A 147 4.31 4.57 13.96
CA ALA A 147 3.18 3.71 13.58
C ALA A 147 3.54 2.22 13.72
N GLY A 148 4.73 1.82 13.28
CA GLY A 148 5.24 0.45 13.44
C GLY A 148 5.43 0.07 14.91
N TYR A 149 6.02 0.96 15.72
CA TYR A 149 6.22 0.73 17.14
C TYR A 149 4.90 0.67 17.91
N ASP A 150 3.93 1.51 17.59
CA ASP A 150 2.61 1.47 18.23
C ASP A 150 1.87 0.17 17.88
N LEU A 151 2.03 -0.34 16.66
CA LEU A 151 1.43 -1.58 16.24
C LEU A 151 1.99 -2.78 17.02
N ILE A 152 3.32 -2.89 17.19
CA ILE A 152 3.91 -3.98 17.98
C ILE A 152 3.56 -3.86 19.46
N LYS A 153 3.51 -2.66 20.03
CA LYS A 153 3.06 -2.46 21.41
C LYS A 153 1.62 -2.95 21.63
N LYS A 154 0.75 -2.66 20.68
CA LYS A 154 -0.67 -3.02 20.76
C LYS A 154 -0.89 -4.52 20.67
N HIS A 155 -0.15 -5.23 19.83
CA HIS A 155 -0.45 -6.62 19.49
C HIS A 155 0.50 -7.67 20.07
N VAL A 156 1.73 -7.27 20.48
CA VAL A 156 2.73 -8.18 21.05
C VAL A 156 3.09 -7.79 22.47
N GLY A 157 3.37 -6.52 22.72
CA GLY A 157 3.65 -6.05 24.07
C GLY A 157 4.53 -4.80 24.13
N ASN A 158 4.38 -4.07 25.23
CA ASN A 158 5.12 -2.84 25.49
C ASN A 158 6.39 -3.14 26.28
N PHE A 159 7.46 -3.46 25.60
CA PHE A 159 8.78 -3.72 26.19
C PHE A 159 9.73 -2.56 25.86
N PRO A 160 10.74 -2.26 26.72
CA PRO A 160 11.74 -1.24 26.41
C PRO A 160 12.57 -1.61 25.18
N ILE A 161 13.14 -0.60 24.54
CA ILE A 161 14.14 -0.73 23.47
C ILE A 161 15.52 -0.57 24.07
#